data_80d374af374bb475980643bcf11a5cd5
#
_entry.id   80d374af374bb475980643bcf11a5cd5
#
_cell.length_a   1.000
_cell.length_b   1.000
_cell.length_c   1.000
_cell.angle_alpha   90.00
_cell.angle_beta   90.00
_cell.angle_gamma   90.00
#
_symmetry.space_group_name_H-M   'P 1'
#
loop_
_entity.id
_entity.type
_entity.pdbx_description
1 polymer ?
#
loop_
_entity_poly.entity_id
_entity_poly.type
_entity_poly.pdbx_seq_one_letter_code
_entity_poly.pdbx_strand_id
1 'polypeptide(L)'
;MSSQIEGSQSSRSDLMRYEAEGAPGVPLDDVREVACCVAALEHGLALLKGGLPLGTRLMNEMHARLMTYGRGAGKAPGEVRRTENWIGGASPSRAAFVPPPPQRLGDCLCDLEKFLNDQPIRHSALIWNC
;
A
#
# COMPACT_ATOMS: atom_id res chain seq x y z
N MET A 1 5.06 8.68 -12.23
CA MET A 1 5.45 9.41 -11.00
C MET A 1 5.43 8.55 -9.74
N SER A 2 4.43 7.65 -9.53
CA SER A 2 4.40 6.80 -8.32
C SER A 2 5.57 5.82 -8.21
N SER A 3 6.11 5.33 -9.32
CA SER A 3 7.27 4.42 -9.34
C SER A 3 8.56 5.02 -8.79
N GLN A 4 8.73 6.34 -8.86
CA GLN A 4 9.91 7.04 -8.32
C GLN A 4 9.85 7.19 -6.80
N ILE A 5 8.66 7.17 -6.20
CA ILE A 5 8.47 7.30 -4.74
C ILE A 5 8.87 6.00 -4.04
N GLU A 6 8.70 4.86 -4.69
CA GLU A 6 8.97 3.53 -4.13
C GLU A 6 10.33 2.94 -4.54
N GLY A 7 11.15 3.71 -5.27
CA GLY A 7 12.49 3.32 -5.70
C GLY A 7 12.51 2.34 -6.89
N SER A 8 11.40 2.18 -7.61
CA SER A 8 11.38 1.48 -8.89
C SER A 8 11.74 2.42 -10.03
N GLN A 9 12.41 1.92 -11.08
CA GLN A 9 12.95 2.73 -12.19
C GLN A 9 12.08 2.70 -13.45
N SER A 10 10.89 2.10 -13.39
CA SER A 10 9.99 2.03 -14.53
C SER A 10 9.02 3.21 -14.59
N SER A 11 8.70 3.68 -15.78
CA SER A 11 7.73 4.74 -16.04
C SER A 11 6.37 4.16 -16.46
N ARG A 12 5.32 5.02 -16.43
CA ARG A 12 4.00 4.64 -16.93
C ARG A 12 4.02 4.25 -18.42
N SER A 13 4.90 4.87 -19.20
CA SER A 13 5.12 4.51 -20.60
C SER A 13 5.74 3.13 -20.76
N ASP A 14 6.61 2.72 -19.84
CA ASP A 14 7.23 1.40 -19.84
C ASP A 14 6.22 0.31 -19.51
N LEU A 15 5.29 0.58 -18.60
CA LEU A 15 4.17 -0.31 -18.31
C LEU A 15 3.28 -0.52 -19.54
N MET A 16 2.90 0.57 -20.24
CA MET A 16 2.10 0.48 -21.47
C MET A 16 2.82 -0.28 -22.58
N ARG A 17 4.14 -0.12 -22.69
CA ARG A 17 4.94 -0.87 -23.67
C ARG A 17 5.05 -2.34 -23.30
N TYR A 18 5.16 -2.68 -22.02
CA TYR A 18 5.17 -4.05 -21.54
C TYR A 18 3.85 -4.76 -21.85
N GLU A 19 2.73 -4.11 -21.62
CA GLU A 19 1.39 -4.64 -21.96
C GLU A 19 1.19 -4.82 -23.46
N ALA A 20 1.84 -3.97 -24.29
CA ALA A 20 1.71 -4.00 -25.75
C ALA A 20 2.74 -4.90 -26.46
N GLU A 21 3.97 -4.99 -26.00
CA GLU A 21 5.09 -5.52 -26.77
C GLU A 21 6.07 -6.44 -26.01
N GLY A 22 5.92 -6.61 -24.68
CA GLY A 22 6.90 -7.36 -23.87
C GLY A 22 8.30 -6.70 -23.92
N ALA A 23 8.42 -5.47 -23.43
CA ALA A 23 9.55 -4.57 -23.73
C ALA A 23 10.93 -5.10 -23.28
N PRO A 24 11.91 -5.19 -24.18
CA PRO A 24 13.29 -5.45 -23.81
C PRO A 24 13.93 -4.19 -23.21
N GLY A 25 14.56 -4.31 -22.02
CA GLY A 25 15.42 -3.29 -21.45
C GLY A 25 14.98 -2.66 -20.13
N VAL A 26 13.76 -2.93 -19.65
CA VAL A 26 13.31 -2.55 -18.29
C VAL A 26 13.43 -3.77 -17.37
N PRO A 27 13.92 -3.63 -16.12
CA PRO A 27 13.89 -4.74 -15.17
C PRO A 27 12.48 -5.28 -15.03
N LEU A 28 12.28 -6.55 -15.37
CA LEU A 28 10.98 -7.21 -15.41
C LEU A 28 10.25 -7.13 -14.05
N ASP A 29 11.02 -7.12 -12.96
CA ASP A 29 10.49 -7.05 -11.61
C ASP A 29 9.89 -5.66 -11.31
N ASP A 30 10.52 -4.57 -11.78
CA ASP A 30 10.00 -3.21 -11.61
C ASP A 30 8.67 -3.01 -12.35
N VAL A 31 8.55 -3.55 -13.56
CA VAL A 31 7.31 -3.49 -14.34
C VAL A 31 6.20 -4.28 -13.66
N ARG A 32 6.50 -5.45 -13.13
CA ARG A 32 5.55 -6.26 -12.38
C ARG A 32 5.08 -5.58 -11.08
N GLU A 33 6.00 -4.94 -10.35
CA GLU A 33 5.65 -4.18 -9.15
C GLU A 33 4.67 -3.02 -9.49
N VAL A 34 4.92 -2.29 -10.58
CA VAL A 34 4.00 -1.24 -11.06
C VAL A 34 2.66 -1.81 -11.51
N ALA A 35 2.65 -2.94 -12.23
CA ALA A 35 1.42 -3.62 -12.64
C ALA A 35 0.59 -4.06 -11.42
N CYS A 36 1.23 -4.58 -10.38
CA CYS A 36 0.55 -4.92 -9.12
C CYS A 36 -0.05 -3.69 -8.44
N CYS A 37 0.61 -2.53 -8.50
CA CYS A 37 0.08 -1.28 -7.96
C CYS A 37 -1.21 -0.86 -8.69
N VAL A 38 -1.22 -0.89 -10.02
CA VAL A 38 -2.42 -0.60 -10.82
C VAL A 38 -3.54 -1.59 -10.50
N ALA A 39 -3.25 -2.88 -10.49
CA ALA A 39 -4.23 -3.92 -10.17
C ALA A 39 -4.81 -3.77 -8.76
N ALA A 40 -3.99 -3.37 -7.76
CA ALA A 40 -4.45 -3.10 -6.41
C ALA A 40 -5.40 -1.90 -6.35
N LEU A 41 -5.09 -0.81 -7.08
CA LEU A 41 -5.95 0.38 -7.16
C LEU A 41 -7.28 0.06 -7.84
N GLU A 42 -7.26 -0.63 -8.97
CA GLU A 42 -8.49 -1.04 -9.69
C GLU A 42 -9.36 -1.94 -8.82
N HIS A 43 -8.76 -2.91 -8.13
CA HIS A 43 -9.47 -3.78 -7.19
C HIS A 43 -10.11 -2.97 -6.05
N GLY A 44 -9.36 -2.07 -5.42
CA GLY A 44 -9.88 -1.20 -4.36
C GLY A 44 -11.03 -0.32 -4.81
N LEU A 45 -10.93 0.29 -5.99
CA LEU A 45 -12.00 1.09 -6.59
C LEU A 45 -13.26 0.26 -6.90
N ALA A 46 -13.09 -0.97 -7.37
CA ALA A 46 -14.20 -1.89 -7.61
C ALA A 46 -14.92 -2.26 -6.31
N LEU A 47 -14.17 -2.55 -5.24
CA LEU A 47 -14.74 -2.83 -3.92
C LEU A 47 -15.50 -1.64 -3.34
N LEU A 48 -14.97 -0.41 -3.45
CA LEU A 48 -15.64 0.81 -3.03
C LEU A 48 -16.96 1.04 -3.81
N LYS A 49 -16.93 0.85 -5.13
CA LYS A 49 -18.14 0.91 -5.97
C LYS A 49 -19.15 -0.16 -5.61
N GLY A 50 -18.70 -1.33 -5.14
CA GLY A 50 -19.52 -2.42 -4.63
C GLY A 50 -20.10 -2.17 -3.23
N GLY A 51 -19.80 -1.02 -2.60
CA GLY A 51 -20.34 -0.63 -1.30
C GLY A 51 -19.46 -1.04 -0.10
N LEU A 52 -18.25 -1.54 -0.33
CA LEU A 52 -17.31 -1.76 0.78
C LEU A 52 -16.86 -0.40 1.34
N PRO A 53 -17.00 -0.15 2.66
CA PRO A 53 -16.58 1.11 3.23
C PRO A 53 -15.06 1.27 3.21
N LEU A 54 -14.60 2.52 3.28
CA LEU A 54 -13.20 2.85 3.44
C LEU A 54 -12.74 2.42 4.85
N GLY A 55 -11.88 1.41 4.93
CA GLY A 55 -11.45 0.85 6.22
C GLY A 55 -10.38 -0.22 6.08
N THR A 56 -10.06 -0.87 7.19
CA THR A 56 -8.97 -1.87 7.29
C THR A 56 -9.16 -3.03 6.32
N ARG A 57 -10.41 -3.49 6.12
CA ARG A 57 -10.69 -4.59 5.17
C ARG A 57 -10.30 -4.20 3.75
N LEU A 58 -10.67 -3.00 3.30
CA LEU A 58 -10.29 -2.50 1.98
C LEU A 58 -8.76 -2.42 1.84
N MET A 59 -8.09 -1.87 2.86
CA MET A 59 -6.62 -1.77 2.86
C MET A 59 -5.95 -3.14 2.78
N ASN A 60 -6.45 -4.13 3.51
CA ASN A 60 -5.92 -5.49 3.48
C ASN A 60 -6.10 -6.16 2.11
N GLU A 61 -7.26 -5.99 1.48
CA GLU A 61 -7.54 -6.49 0.13
C GLU A 61 -6.61 -5.86 -0.91
N MET A 62 -6.43 -4.55 -0.85
CA MET A 62 -5.51 -3.83 -1.75
C MET A 62 -4.07 -4.25 -1.50
N HIS A 63 -3.64 -4.37 -0.24
CA HIS A 63 -2.30 -4.81 0.13
C HIS A 63 -2.02 -6.25 -0.35
N ALA A 64 -2.97 -7.15 -0.23
CA ALA A 64 -2.85 -8.51 -0.74
C ALA A 64 -2.60 -8.53 -2.26
N ARG A 65 -3.28 -7.68 -3.01
CA ARG A 65 -3.08 -7.52 -4.46
C ARG A 65 -1.74 -6.87 -4.80
N LEU A 66 -1.39 -5.82 -4.09
CA LEU A 66 -0.13 -5.10 -4.29
C LEU A 66 1.09 -6.01 -4.09
N MET A 67 1.05 -6.87 -3.07
CA MET A 67 2.15 -7.76 -2.69
C MET A 67 2.11 -9.14 -3.37
N THR A 68 1.39 -9.29 -4.47
CA THR A 68 1.31 -10.57 -5.20
C THR A 68 2.68 -10.98 -5.75
N TYR A 69 3.51 -10.01 -6.12
CA TYR A 69 4.88 -10.20 -6.60
C TYR A 69 5.87 -9.32 -5.84
N GLY A 70 7.15 -9.64 -5.98
CA GLY A 70 8.22 -8.83 -5.43
C GLY A 70 8.60 -9.19 -4.00
N ARG A 71 9.29 -8.25 -3.36
CA ARG A 71 9.97 -8.42 -2.06
C ARG A 71 9.02 -8.69 -0.88
N GLY A 72 7.73 -8.45 -1.04
CA GLY A 72 6.70 -8.62 -0.01
C GLY A 72 5.85 -9.89 -0.14
N ALA A 73 5.92 -10.64 -1.26
CA ALA A 73 5.03 -11.76 -1.56
C ALA A 73 5.02 -12.87 -0.49
N GLY A 74 6.14 -13.13 0.16
CA GLY A 74 6.27 -14.12 1.25
C GLY A 74 5.98 -13.61 2.66
N LYS A 75 5.52 -12.37 2.82
CA LYS A 75 5.36 -11.70 4.12
C LYS A 75 3.90 -11.50 4.55
N ALA A 76 3.06 -12.53 4.38
CA ALA A 76 1.65 -12.51 4.73
C ALA A 76 0.88 -11.29 4.15
N PRO A 77 0.81 -11.12 2.80
CA PRO A 77 0.11 -10.01 2.18
C PRO A 77 -1.37 -9.94 2.63
N GLY A 78 -1.85 -8.75 2.92
CA GLY A 78 -3.22 -8.54 3.38
C GLY A 78 -3.45 -8.80 4.86
N GLU A 79 -2.42 -9.18 5.62
CA GLU A 79 -2.52 -9.38 7.05
C GLU A 79 -1.88 -8.23 7.84
N VAL A 80 -2.49 -7.89 8.97
CA VAL A 80 -1.89 -6.99 9.95
C VAL A 80 -0.70 -7.69 10.61
N ARG A 81 0.43 -7.02 10.71
CA ARG A 81 1.65 -7.57 11.30
C ARG A 81 1.45 -8.05 12.73
N ARG A 82 2.16 -9.11 13.09
CA ARG A 82 2.15 -9.71 14.43
C ARG A 82 3.48 -9.51 15.18
N THR A 83 4.47 -8.92 14.50
CA THR A 83 5.80 -8.65 15.05
C THR A 83 6.06 -7.16 15.14
N GLU A 84 6.96 -6.77 16.01
CA GLU A 84 7.47 -5.41 16.05
C GLU A 84 8.29 -5.12 14.79
N ASN A 85 8.22 -3.87 14.33
CA ASN A 85 9.10 -3.37 13.29
C ASN A 85 9.51 -1.92 13.59
N TRP A 86 10.48 -1.42 12.84
CA TRP A 86 10.97 -0.06 12.98
C TRP A 86 11.54 0.44 11.66
N ILE A 87 11.67 1.75 11.55
CA ILE A 87 12.21 2.43 10.37
C ILE A 87 13.54 3.09 10.76
N GLY A 88 14.59 2.78 9.98
CA GLY A 88 15.95 3.25 10.23
C GLY A 88 16.60 2.57 11.42
N GLY A 89 17.93 2.53 11.41
CA GLY A 89 18.72 1.91 12.48
C GLY A 89 18.72 0.38 12.50
N ALA A 90 19.65 -0.17 13.27
CA ALA A 90 19.84 -1.62 13.40
C ALA A 90 18.98 -2.26 14.52
N SER A 91 18.31 -1.47 15.33
CA SER A 91 17.46 -1.92 16.44
C SER A 91 16.38 -0.88 16.76
N PRO A 92 15.30 -1.27 17.48
CA PRO A 92 14.27 -0.31 17.91
C PRO A 92 14.83 0.87 18.73
N SER A 93 15.84 0.63 19.53
CA SER A 93 16.48 1.68 20.35
C SER A 93 17.32 2.70 19.54
N ARG A 94 17.65 2.37 18.30
CA ARG A 94 18.39 3.24 17.36
C ARG A 94 17.55 3.63 16.15
N ALA A 95 16.28 3.28 16.14
CA ALA A 95 15.37 3.56 15.04
C ALA A 95 15.03 5.05 14.95
N ALA A 96 14.85 5.54 13.74
CA ALA A 96 14.32 6.88 13.50
C ALA A 96 12.83 6.97 13.86
N PHE A 97 12.09 5.85 13.68
CA PHE A 97 10.68 5.75 14.03
C PHE A 97 10.32 4.31 14.42
N VAL A 98 9.57 4.18 15.51
CA VAL A 98 9.01 2.89 15.98
C VAL A 98 7.48 2.99 15.93
N PRO A 99 6.82 2.25 15.03
CA PRO A 99 5.36 2.18 14.99
C PRO A 99 4.77 1.56 16.27
N PRO A 100 3.46 1.75 16.52
CA PRO A 100 2.78 1.11 17.64
C PRO A 100 3.05 -0.40 17.69
N PRO A 101 3.16 -1.01 18.87
CA PRO A 101 3.37 -2.45 18.99
C PRO A 101 2.15 -3.22 18.44
N PRO A 102 2.32 -4.49 18.01
CA PRO A 102 1.25 -5.28 17.38
C PRO A 102 -0.04 -5.34 18.19
N GLN A 103 0.07 -5.37 19.52
CA GLN A 103 -1.07 -5.42 20.45
C GLN A 103 -1.97 -4.16 20.40
N ARG A 104 -1.41 -3.02 19.98
CA ARG A 104 -2.12 -1.74 19.88
C ARG A 104 -2.62 -1.45 18.46
N LEU A 105 -2.24 -2.27 17.47
CA LEU A 105 -2.61 -2.02 16.08
C LEU A 105 -4.11 -2.08 15.84
N GLY A 106 -4.82 -2.99 16.51
CA GLY A 106 -6.28 -3.08 16.38
C GLY A 106 -6.97 -1.77 16.79
N ASP A 107 -6.57 -1.20 17.92
CA ASP A 107 -7.11 0.08 18.41
C ASP A 107 -6.79 1.22 17.43
N CYS A 108 -5.53 1.31 16.98
CA CYS A 108 -5.10 2.34 16.04
C CYS A 108 -5.84 2.26 14.70
N LEU A 109 -6.06 1.06 14.17
CA LEU A 109 -6.80 0.84 12.94
C LEU A 109 -8.29 1.17 13.11
N CYS A 110 -8.86 0.84 14.24
CA CYS A 110 -10.24 1.20 14.57
C CYS A 110 -10.42 2.73 14.64
N ASP A 111 -9.47 3.43 15.24
CA ASP A 111 -9.50 4.89 15.30
C ASP A 111 -9.30 5.53 13.92
N LEU A 112 -8.44 4.93 13.06
CA LEU A 112 -8.33 5.33 11.67
C LEU A 112 -9.65 5.13 10.91
N GLU A 113 -10.33 4.01 11.08
CA GLU A 113 -11.63 3.77 10.44
C GLU A 113 -12.69 4.77 10.88
N LYS A 114 -12.74 5.10 12.17
CA LYS A 114 -13.64 6.17 12.68
C LYS A 114 -13.32 7.50 12.01
N PHE A 115 -12.03 7.88 11.93
CA PHE A 115 -11.60 9.11 11.28
C PHE A 115 -12.02 9.15 9.80
N LEU A 116 -11.82 8.06 9.07
CA LEU A 116 -12.14 7.96 7.63
C LEU A 116 -13.65 8.02 7.36
N ASN A 117 -14.46 7.54 8.28
CA ASN A 117 -15.93 7.46 8.13
C ASN A 117 -16.68 8.52 8.97
N ASP A 118 -15.98 9.46 9.62
CA ASP A 118 -16.61 10.53 10.40
C ASP A 118 -17.38 11.49 9.49
N GLN A 119 -18.68 11.65 9.75
CA GLN A 119 -19.59 12.52 9.00
C GLN A 119 -20.30 13.47 9.96
N PRO A 120 -20.28 14.78 9.72
CA PRO A 120 -19.64 15.50 8.62
C PRO A 120 -18.11 15.53 8.74
N ILE A 121 -17.43 15.61 7.60
CA ILE A 121 -15.96 15.71 7.56
C ILE A 121 -15.52 16.96 8.31
N ARG A 122 -14.97 16.79 9.50
CA ARG A 122 -14.49 17.88 10.38
C ARG A 122 -13.08 18.34 10.06
N HIS A 123 -12.40 17.63 9.15
CA HIS A 123 -11.01 17.87 8.82
C HIS A 123 -10.86 18.62 7.51
N SER A 124 -9.82 19.44 7.43
CA SER A 124 -9.50 20.15 6.19
C SER A 124 -9.20 19.18 5.05
N ALA A 125 -9.65 19.49 3.84
CA ALA A 125 -9.35 18.72 2.65
C ALA A 125 -7.83 18.51 2.43
N LEU A 126 -6.98 19.36 3.00
CA LEU A 126 -5.51 19.23 2.95
C LEU A 126 -5.00 18.00 3.70
N ILE A 127 -5.73 17.50 4.71
CA ILE A 127 -5.36 16.29 5.46
C ILE A 127 -5.57 15.04 4.59
N TRP A 128 -6.48 15.08 3.62
CA TRP A 128 -6.78 13.98 2.72
C TRP A 128 -5.89 13.92 1.48
N ASN A 129 -5.08 14.97 1.24
CA ASN A 129 -4.20 15.10 0.07
C ASN A 129 -2.70 14.90 0.40
N CYS A 130 -2.37 14.48 1.62
CA CYS A 130 -0.99 14.19 2.03
C CYS A 130 -0.61 12.74 1.82
#